data_64b0f0f231f04c34830d04ad9ae70e6d
#
_entry.id   64b0f0f231f04c34830d04ad9ae70e6d
#
_cell.length_a   1.000
_cell.length_b   1.000
_cell.length_c   1.000
_cell.angle_alpha   90.00
_cell.angle_beta   90.00
_cell.angle_gamma   90.00
#
_symmetry.space_group_name_H-M   'P 1'
#
loop_
_entity.id
_entity.type
_entity.pdbx_description
1 polymer ?
#
loop_
_entity_poly.entity_id
_entity_poly.type
_entity_poly.pdbx_seq_one_letter_code
_entity_poly.pdbx_strand_id
1 'polypeptide(L)'
;RYFEWQEKRCYRSAKKIVVVTDSFKRTLTSRGIDPAKIVVVKNGVNKALFTPRPKDEALKAQLGLAGKTVIGYIGTHGMAHKLDFILQSAKKLEDNPNLHFLLIGGGAMKESLLKLKDELGCTNVTMLDSVMKEKVARYISILDVCLINLKKSPLFTTVIPSKIFENAGMGIPILMGVEGEAKDIISQYGAGLCFEPENFDDFKQKLTALLEPATYAKCKEGCRHLADNFDRKLLAANMLKVIESAK
;
A
#
# COMPACT_ATOMS: atom_id res chain seq x y z
N ARG A 1 -13.94 -26.54 9.53
CA ARG A 1 -13.43 -27.64 10.41
C ARG A 1 -12.38 -28.53 9.71
N TYR A 2 -12.65 -29.08 8.46
CA TYR A 2 -11.68 -29.94 7.77
C TYR A 2 -10.38 -29.19 7.43
N PHE A 3 -10.47 -28.02 6.81
CA PHE A 3 -9.32 -27.19 6.45
C PHE A 3 -8.52 -26.70 7.67
N GLU A 4 -9.21 -26.36 8.76
CA GLU A 4 -8.56 -25.98 10.02
C GLU A 4 -7.78 -27.16 10.64
N TRP A 5 -8.29 -28.37 10.52
CA TRP A 5 -7.60 -29.56 10.98
C TRP A 5 -6.35 -29.82 10.13
N GLN A 6 -6.45 -29.72 8.80
CA GLN A 6 -5.31 -29.83 7.90
C GLN A 6 -4.24 -28.77 8.18
N GLU A 7 -4.66 -27.51 8.36
CA GLU A 7 -3.78 -26.39 8.71
C GLU A 7 -3.01 -26.71 10.01
N LYS A 8 -3.70 -27.11 11.06
CA LYS A 8 -3.07 -27.48 12.34
C LYS A 8 -2.09 -28.64 12.20
N ARG A 9 -2.41 -29.62 11.35
CA ARG A 9 -1.50 -30.76 11.07
C ARG A 9 -0.23 -30.27 10.38
N CYS A 10 -0.33 -29.39 9.39
CA CYS A 10 0.83 -28.78 8.75
C CYS A 10 1.70 -28.00 9.74
N TYR A 11 1.11 -27.18 10.60
CA TYR A 11 1.87 -26.45 11.61
C TYR A 11 2.58 -27.36 12.63
N ARG A 12 1.95 -28.46 13.03
CA ARG A 12 2.56 -29.41 13.97
C ARG A 12 3.76 -30.13 13.35
N SER A 13 3.67 -30.52 12.07
CA SER A 13 4.74 -31.25 11.38
C SER A 13 5.89 -30.35 10.92
N ALA A 14 5.65 -29.05 10.76
CA ALA A 14 6.68 -28.10 10.33
C ALA A 14 7.78 -27.94 11.39
N LYS A 15 9.05 -27.96 10.97
CA LYS A 15 10.19 -27.58 11.83
C LYS A 15 10.20 -26.06 12.08
N LYS A 16 9.93 -25.25 11.05
CA LYS A 16 9.78 -23.80 11.13
C LYS A 16 8.55 -23.36 10.35
N ILE A 17 7.90 -22.29 10.81
CA ILE A 17 6.77 -21.64 10.17
C ILE A 17 7.16 -20.20 9.91
N VAL A 18 7.16 -19.79 8.64
CA VAL A 18 7.47 -18.41 8.29
C VAL A 18 6.18 -17.66 8.02
N VAL A 19 6.03 -16.53 8.69
CA VAL A 19 4.90 -15.61 8.53
C VAL A 19 5.39 -14.23 8.10
N VAL A 20 4.52 -13.45 7.47
CA VAL A 20 4.88 -12.14 6.89
C VAL A 20 4.54 -10.95 7.78
N THR A 21 3.89 -11.19 8.94
CA THR A 21 3.51 -10.14 9.90
C THR A 21 3.67 -10.63 11.34
N ASP A 22 3.98 -9.71 12.27
CA ASP A 22 3.99 -10.01 13.70
C ASP A 22 2.58 -10.36 14.21
N SER A 23 1.56 -9.77 13.60
CA SER A 23 0.16 -10.09 13.88
C SER A 23 -0.18 -11.54 13.56
N PHE A 24 0.30 -12.09 12.45
CA PHE A 24 0.15 -13.51 12.13
C PHE A 24 0.88 -14.39 13.14
N LYS A 25 2.07 -14.03 13.56
CA LYS A 25 2.80 -14.76 14.63
C LYS A 25 1.95 -14.79 15.90
N ARG A 26 1.43 -13.63 16.35
CA ARG A 26 0.55 -13.58 17.55
C ARG A 26 -0.70 -14.45 17.40
N THR A 27 -1.35 -14.39 16.24
CA THR A 27 -2.55 -15.20 15.94
C THR A 27 -2.26 -16.70 15.99
N LEU A 28 -1.15 -17.16 15.38
CA LEU A 28 -0.80 -18.59 15.43
C LEU A 28 -0.43 -19.04 16.85
N THR A 29 0.30 -18.19 17.59
CA THR A 29 0.65 -18.47 19.00
C THR A 29 -0.60 -18.57 19.87
N SER A 30 -1.59 -17.68 19.73
CA SER A 30 -2.85 -17.76 20.47
C SER A 30 -3.69 -19.00 20.11
N ARG A 31 -3.48 -19.59 18.93
CA ARG A 31 -4.09 -20.85 18.49
C ARG A 31 -3.31 -22.09 18.95
N GLY A 32 -2.29 -21.92 19.81
CA GLY A 32 -1.52 -23.01 20.43
C GLY A 32 -0.35 -23.53 19.57
N ILE A 33 0.13 -22.74 18.59
CA ILE A 33 1.34 -23.07 17.85
C ILE A 33 2.55 -22.53 18.62
N ASP A 34 3.57 -23.37 18.79
CA ASP A 34 4.80 -23.03 19.51
C ASP A 34 5.48 -21.78 18.87
N PRO A 35 5.62 -20.66 19.61
CA PRO A 35 6.22 -19.43 19.11
C PRO A 35 7.69 -19.60 18.70
N ALA A 36 8.42 -20.60 19.22
CA ALA A 36 9.79 -20.89 18.84
C ALA A 36 9.91 -21.45 17.41
N LYS A 37 8.83 -22.03 16.89
CA LYS A 37 8.74 -22.45 15.49
C LYS A 37 8.43 -21.30 14.53
N ILE A 38 7.86 -20.18 15.01
CA ILE A 38 7.33 -19.12 14.15
C ILE A 38 8.34 -18.00 13.98
N VAL A 39 8.80 -17.82 12.76
CA VAL A 39 9.73 -16.75 12.37
C VAL A 39 9.01 -15.73 11.49
N VAL A 40 9.17 -14.45 11.77
CA VAL A 40 8.61 -13.38 10.94
C VAL A 40 9.65 -12.95 9.91
N VAL A 41 9.31 -13.08 8.63
CA VAL A 41 10.07 -12.52 7.51
C VAL A 41 9.10 -11.69 6.69
N LYS A 42 9.14 -10.37 6.89
CA LYS A 42 8.22 -9.43 6.24
C LYS A 42 8.46 -9.35 4.72
N ASN A 43 7.44 -8.93 3.98
CA ASN A 43 7.60 -8.56 2.58
C ASN A 43 8.43 -7.29 2.44
N GLY A 44 8.98 -7.05 1.23
CA GLY A 44 9.80 -5.88 0.98
C GLY A 44 9.81 -5.48 -0.50
N VAL A 45 10.62 -4.48 -0.82
CA VAL A 45 10.77 -3.91 -2.15
C VAL A 45 11.90 -4.57 -2.93
N ASN A 46 11.69 -4.77 -4.23
CA ASN A 46 12.77 -5.00 -5.17
C ASN A 46 13.35 -3.66 -5.63
N LYS A 47 14.43 -3.20 -4.99
CA LYS A 47 15.08 -1.92 -5.28
C LYS A 47 15.66 -1.82 -6.70
N ALA A 48 15.86 -2.94 -7.41
CA ALA A 48 16.25 -2.90 -8.81
C ALA A 48 15.12 -2.41 -9.73
N LEU A 49 13.86 -2.63 -9.35
CA LEU A 49 12.68 -2.19 -10.10
C LEU A 49 12.11 -0.87 -9.59
N PHE A 50 12.06 -0.73 -8.27
CA PHE A 50 11.46 0.42 -7.57
C PHE A 50 12.57 1.22 -6.90
N THR A 51 13.13 2.15 -7.65
CA THR A 51 14.15 3.11 -7.20
C THR A 51 13.72 4.52 -7.61
N PRO A 52 14.03 5.56 -6.81
CA PRO A 52 13.68 6.93 -7.13
C PRO A 52 14.17 7.31 -8.53
N ARG A 53 13.31 7.95 -9.29
CA ARG A 53 13.58 8.41 -10.66
C ARG A 53 12.90 9.75 -10.92
N PRO A 54 13.35 10.53 -11.91
CA PRO A 54 12.62 11.72 -12.34
C PRO A 54 11.19 11.39 -12.74
N LYS A 55 10.29 12.35 -12.58
CA LYS A 55 8.91 12.21 -13.07
C LYS A 55 8.89 12.04 -14.58
N ASP A 56 8.06 11.13 -15.07
CA ASP A 56 7.79 11.00 -16.50
C ASP A 56 6.81 12.10 -16.94
N GLU A 57 7.33 13.30 -17.23
CA GLU A 57 6.51 14.45 -17.61
C GLU A 57 5.77 14.21 -18.93
N ALA A 58 6.32 13.41 -19.84
CA ALA A 58 5.65 13.03 -21.07
C ALA A 58 4.40 12.18 -20.79
N LEU A 59 4.49 11.19 -19.90
CA LEU A 59 3.35 10.40 -19.48
C LEU A 59 2.33 11.27 -18.74
N LYS A 60 2.80 12.18 -17.87
CA LYS A 60 1.94 13.10 -17.11
C LYS A 60 1.15 14.01 -18.06
N ALA A 61 1.81 14.55 -19.10
CA ALA A 61 1.16 15.36 -20.14
C ALA A 61 0.18 14.54 -20.99
N GLN A 62 0.56 13.32 -21.40
CA GLN A 62 -0.31 12.40 -22.16
C GLN A 62 -1.62 12.09 -21.41
N LEU A 63 -1.57 12.02 -20.08
CA LEU A 63 -2.75 11.78 -19.23
C LEU A 63 -3.51 13.05 -18.88
N GLY A 64 -3.12 14.22 -19.37
CA GLY A 64 -3.74 15.50 -19.03
C GLY A 64 -3.46 15.98 -17.60
N LEU A 65 -2.38 15.49 -16.98
CA LEU A 65 -2.04 15.72 -15.57
C LEU A 65 -0.91 16.76 -15.40
N ALA A 66 -0.48 17.43 -16.46
CA ALA A 66 0.53 18.49 -16.39
C ALA A 66 0.11 19.57 -15.39
N GLY A 67 1.02 19.97 -14.49
CA GLY A 67 0.75 20.96 -13.44
C GLY A 67 -0.12 20.48 -12.27
N LYS A 68 -0.65 19.23 -12.30
CA LYS A 68 -1.47 18.70 -11.23
C LYS A 68 -0.64 18.03 -10.13
N THR A 69 -1.16 18.07 -8.90
CA THR A 69 -0.74 17.20 -7.80
C THR A 69 -1.49 15.88 -7.93
N VAL A 70 -0.78 14.80 -8.20
CA VAL A 70 -1.35 13.49 -8.52
C VAL A 70 -1.35 12.58 -7.30
N ILE A 71 -2.55 12.25 -6.80
CA ILE A 71 -2.77 11.26 -5.74
C ILE A 71 -3.09 9.93 -6.41
N GLY A 72 -2.20 8.95 -6.32
CA GLY A 72 -2.31 7.71 -7.09
C GLY A 72 -2.58 6.47 -6.28
N TYR A 73 -3.51 5.66 -6.77
CA TYR A 73 -3.71 4.28 -6.34
C TYR A 73 -3.40 3.33 -7.50
N ILE A 74 -2.44 2.43 -7.34
CA ILE A 74 -2.10 1.42 -8.34
C ILE A 74 -2.30 0.03 -7.76
N GLY A 75 -3.24 -0.75 -8.31
CA GLY A 75 -3.48 -2.13 -7.89
C GLY A 75 -4.90 -2.62 -8.08
N THR A 76 -5.24 -3.73 -7.43
CA THR A 76 -6.53 -4.40 -7.58
C THR A 76 -7.69 -3.50 -7.16
N HIS A 77 -8.70 -3.38 -8.03
CA HIS A 77 -9.98 -2.74 -7.75
C HIS A 77 -10.95 -3.80 -7.17
N GLY A 78 -10.68 -4.24 -5.94
CA GLY A 78 -11.48 -5.23 -5.24
C GLY A 78 -12.25 -4.64 -4.06
N MET A 79 -13.24 -5.36 -3.54
CA MET A 79 -14.10 -4.94 -2.42
C MET A 79 -13.32 -4.52 -1.16
N ALA A 80 -12.17 -5.14 -0.92
CA ALA A 80 -11.33 -4.84 0.23
C ALA A 80 -10.71 -3.43 0.18
N HIS A 81 -10.55 -2.86 -1.02
CA HIS A 81 -9.82 -1.60 -1.21
C HIS A 81 -10.69 -0.35 -1.04
N LYS A 82 -12.02 -0.49 -0.94
CA LYS A 82 -12.96 0.60 -0.63
C LYS A 82 -12.71 1.86 -1.49
N LEU A 83 -12.53 1.67 -2.81
CA LEU A 83 -12.23 2.76 -3.74
C LEU A 83 -13.45 3.65 -4.04
N ASP A 84 -14.65 3.19 -3.75
CA ASP A 84 -15.87 4.00 -3.74
C ASP A 84 -15.77 5.17 -2.74
N PHE A 85 -15.20 4.93 -1.55
CA PHE A 85 -14.88 6.01 -0.59
C PHE A 85 -13.90 7.01 -1.20
N ILE A 86 -12.91 6.55 -1.95
CA ILE A 86 -11.92 7.44 -2.59
C ILE A 86 -12.56 8.28 -3.68
N LEU A 87 -13.46 7.71 -4.50
CA LEU A 87 -14.22 8.47 -5.51
C LEU A 87 -15.10 9.55 -4.87
N GLN A 88 -15.82 9.20 -3.81
CA GLN A 88 -16.64 10.17 -3.05
C GLN A 88 -15.78 11.29 -2.43
N SER A 89 -14.59 10.91 -1.92
CA SER A 89 -13.64 11.88 -1.35
C SER A 89 -13.05 12.80 -2.43
N ALA A 90 -12.71 12.25 -3.59
CA ALA A 90 -12.22 13.02 -4.73
C ALA A 90 -13.28 14.03 -5.19
N LYS A 91 -14.57 13.64 -5.27
CA LYS A 91 -15.66 14.55 -5.61
C LYS A 91 -15.76 15.73 -4.64
N LYS A 92 -15.67 15.47 -3.34
CA LYS A 92 -15.70 16.52 -2.31
C LYS A 92 -14.48 17.46 -2.34
N LEU A 93 -13.42 17.09 -3.03
CA LEU A 93 -12.18 17.88 -3.18
C LEU A 93 -12.05 18.50 -4.58
N GLU A 94 -13.08 18.44 -5.42
CA GLU A 94 -13.06 18.88 -6.80
C GLU A 94 -12.88 20.39 -6.97
N ASP A 95 -13.25 21.18 -5.93
CA ASP A 95 -13.02 22.62 -5.90
C ASP A 95 -11.54 23.03 -5.93
N ASN A 96 -10.62 22.08 -5.63
CA ASN A 96 -9.21 22.31 -5.78
C ASN A 96 -8.74 21.81 -7.18
N PRO A 97 -8.60 22.70 -8.16
CA PRO A 97 -8.27 22.32 -9.53
C PRO A 97 -6.88 21.71 -9.68
N ASN A 98 -6.01 21.87 -8.67
CA ASN A 98 -4.66 21.31 -8.69
C ASN A 98 -4.61 19.85 -8.25
N LEU A 99 -5.62 19.34 -7.56
CA LEU A 99 -5.66 17.94 -7.13
C LEU A 99 -6.23 17.04 -8.23
N HIS A 100 -5.58 15.90 -8.47
CA HIS A 100 -6.08 14.89 -9.37
C HIS A 100 -5.83 13.49 -8.83
N PHE A 101 -6.85 12.63 -8.90
CA PHE A 101 -6.78 11.25 -8.45
C PHE A 101 -6.57 10.31 -9.64
N LEU A 102 -5.53 9.49 -9.58
CA LEU A 102 -5.19 8.52 -10.63
C LEU A 102 -5.33 7.10 -10.07
N LEU A 103 -6.37 6.37 -10.52
CA LEU A 103 -6.65 5.02 -10.08
C LEU A 103 -6.33 4.03 -11.21
N ILE A 104 -5.28 3.21 -11.03
CA ILE A 104 -4.81 2.26 -12.06
C ILE A 104 -5.02 0.85 -11.56
N GLY A 105 -5.74 0.05 -12.34
CA GLY A 105 -5.94 -1.36 -12.02
C GLY A 105 -7.22 -1.95 -12.57
N GLY A 106 -7.41 -3.21 -12.25
CA GLY A 106 -8.60 -4.00 -12.57
C GLY A 106 -9.05 -4.82 -11.37
N GLY A 107 -10.18 -5.47 -11.50
CA GLY A 107 -10.74 -6.32 -10.45
C GLY A 107 -12.26 -6.27 -10.42
N ALA A 108 -12.86 -7.03 -9.51
CA ALA A 108 -14.30 -7.25 -9.45
C ALA A 108 -15.14 -5.96 -9.31
N MET A 109 -14.53 -4.89 -8.75
CA MET A 109 -15.25 -3.62 -8.56
C MET A 109 -15.01 -2.60 -9.68
N LYS A 110 -14.20 -2.91 -10.71
CA LYS A 110 -13.80 -1.92 -11.72
C LYS A 110 -15.00 -1.28 -12.42
N GLU A 111 -15.94 -2.09 -12.91
CA GLU A 111 -17.12 -1.60 -13.63
C GLU A 111 -18.04 -0.75 -12.74
N SER A 112 -18.29 -1.20 -11.51
CA SER A 112 -19.11 -0.45 -10.57
C SER A 112 -18.45 0.87 -10.14
N LEU A 113 -17.12 0.91 -10.05
CA LEU A 113 -16.40 2.14 -9.75
C LEU A 113 -16.40 3.13 -10.92
N LEU A 114 -16.32 2.64 -12.18
CA LEU A 114 -16.48 3.49 -13.36
C LEU A 114 -17.86 4.14 -13.39
N LYS A 115 -18.91 3.32 -13.17
CA LYS A 115 -20.28 3.81 -13.09
C LYS A 115 -20.45 4.85 -11.98
N LEU A 116 -19.95 4.56 -10.79
CA LEU A 116 -20.00 5.51 -9.66
C LEU A 116 -19.26 6.82 -9.97
N LYS A 117 -18.09 6.75 -10.63
CA LYS A 117 -17.35 7.94 -11.06
C LYS A 117 -18.20 8.83 -11.97
N ASP A 118 -18.90 8.21 -12.94
CA ASP A 118 -19.76 8.91 -13.90
C ASP A 118 -21.01 9.47 -13.20
N GLU A 119 -21.66 8.73 -12.31
CA GLU A 119 -22.80 9.16 -11.50
C GLU A 119 -22.46 10.35 -10.60
N LEU A 120 -21.26 10.37 -10.03
CA LEU A 120 -20.76 11.49 -9.22
C LEU A 120 -20.32 12.67 -10.08
N GLY A 121 -20.13 12.49 -11.39
CA GLY A 121 -19.60 13.51 -12.28
C GLY A 121 -18.20 13.97 -11.85
N CYS A 122 -17.31 13.04 -11.47
CA CYS A 122 -15.94 13.39 -11.03
C CYS A 122 -15.08 13.83 -12.21
N THR A 123 -14.66 15.10 -12.25
CA THR A 123 -13.76 15.65 -13.27
C THR A 123 -12.28 15.54 -12.89
N ASN A 124 -12.00 15.39 -11.59
CA ASN A 124 -10.66 15.28 -11.03
C ASN A 124 -10.20 13.82 -10.81
N VAL A 125 -10.80 12.85 -11.50
CA VAL A 125 -10.46 11.42 -11.38
C VAL A 125 -10.21 10.81 -12.75
N THR A 126 -9.02 10.22 -12.92
CA THR A 126 -8.69 9.34 -14.06
C THR A 126 -8.60 7.90 -13.60
N MET A 127 -9.31 7.00 -14.29
CA MET A 127 -9.25 5.57 -14.04
C MET A 127 -8.69 4.84 -15.26
N LEU A 128 -7.58 4.13 -15.07
CA LEU A 128 -6.92 3.33 -16.10
C LEU A 128 -7.05 1.84 -15.79
N ASP A 129 -6.85 1.02 -16.81
CA ASP A 129 -6.77 -0.42 -16.66
C ASP A 129 -5.45 -0.87 -16.04
N SER A 130 -5.36 -2.15 -15.72
CA SER A 130 -4.15 -2.74 -15.19
C SER A 130 -3.00 -2.58 -16.17
N VAL A 131 -1.85 -2.21 -15.66
CA VAL A 131 -0.62 -2.09 -16.43
C VAL A 131 0.32 -3.27 -16.14
N MET A 132 1.16 -3.61 -17.10
CA MET A 132 2.19 -4.65 -16.91
C MET A 132 3.14 -4.26 -15.78
N LYS A 133 3.60 -5.23 -15.03
CA LYS A 133 4.44 -5.05 -13.82
C LYS A 133 5.67 -4.19 -14.08
N GLU A 134 6.28 -4.35 -15.24
CA GLU A 134 7.48 -3.62 -15.68
C GLU A 134 7.21 -2.12 -15.87
N LYS A 135 5.96 -1.76 -16.16
CA LYS A 135 5.51 -0.37 -16.34
C LYS A 135 5.06 0.30 -15.04
N VAL A 136 4.78 -0.46 -13.98
CA VAL A 136 4.24 0.08 -12.72
C VAL A 136 5.12 1.19 -12.16
N ALA A 137 6.44 1.00 -12.11
CA ALA A 137 7.37 2.02 -11.61
C ALA A 137 7.33 3.33 -12.42
N ARG A 138 7.05 3.26 -13.73
CA ARG A 138 6.84 4.42 -14.58
C ARG A 138 5.60 5.22 -14.16
N TYR A 139 4.50 4.53 -13.86
CA TYR A 139 3.28 5.19 -13.38
C TYR A 139 3.42 5.70 -11.94
N ILE A 140 4.18 5.01 -11.08
CA ILE A 140 4.47 5.52 -9.74
C ILE A 140 5.28 6.82 -9.82
N SER A 141 6.19 6.96 -10.80
CA SER A 141 7.04 8.16 -10.90
C SER A 141 6.28 9.46 -11.12
N ILE A 142 5.05 9.41 -11.66
CA ILE A 142 4.24 10.61 -11.89
C ILE A 142 3.36 10.98 -10.70
N LEU A 143 3.34 10.17 -9.64
CA LEU A 143 2.58 10.45 -8.44
C LEU A 143 3.30 11.47 -7.54
N ASP A 144 2.54 12.28 -6.86
CA ASP A 144 2.99 13.10 -5.75
C ASP A 144 2.71 12.40 -4.42
N VAL A 145 1.60 11.68 -4.30
CA VAL A 145 1.22 10.93 -3.13
C VAL A 145 0.75 9.54 -3.55
N CYS A 146 1.24 8.51 -2.89
CA CYS A 146 0.69 7.16 -3.01
C CYS A 146 -0.48 6.98 -2.04
N LEU A 147 -1.61 6.55 -2.58
CA LEU A 147 -2.79 6.21 -1.79
C LEU A 147 -2.85 4.70 -1.54
N ILE A 148 -2.99 4.32 -0.28
CA ILE A 148 -3.24 2.92 0.13
C ILE A 148 -4.47 2.91 1.02
N ASN A 149 -5.53 2.24 0.59
CA ASN A 149 -6.79 2.21 1.31
C ASN A 149 -7.34 0.80 1.41
N LEU A 150 -7.86 0.46 2.59
CA LEU A 150 -8.62 -0.76 2.84
C LEU A 150 -9.91 -0.42 3.60
N LYS A 151 -10.92 -1.26 3.41
CA LYS A 151 -12.18 -1.18 4.17
C LYS A 151 -11.89 -1.26 5.68
N LYS A 152 -12.62 -0.48 6.47
CA LYS A 152 -12.56 -0.55 7.94
C LYS A 152 -13.02 -1.95 8.40
N SER A 153 -12.08 -2.76 8.87
CA SER A 153 -12.35 -4.12 9.34
C SER A 153 -11.23 -4.64 10.21
N PRO A 154 -11.52 -5.36 11.30
CA PRO A 154 -10.50 -6.01 12.12
C PRO A 154 -9.59 -6.97 11.33
N LEU A 155 -10.11 -7.58 10.26
CA LEU A 155 -9.34 -8.47 9.39
C LEU A 155 -8.12 -7.76 8.77
N PHE A 156 -8.27 -6.50 8.39
CA PHE A 156 -7.21 -5.77 7.70
C PHE A 156 -6.18 -5.12 8.62
N THR A 157 -6.38 -5.16 9.95
CA THR A 157 -5.37 -4.69 10.91
C THR A 157 -4.13 -5.60 10.97
N THR A 158 -4.23 -6.81 10.43
CA THR A 158 -3.14 -7.81 10.40
C THR A 158 -2.40 -7.86 9.05
N VAL A 159 -2.84 -7.06 8.06
CA VAL A 159 -2.31 -7.10 6.70
C VAL A 159 -1.33 -5.96 6.48
N ILE A 160 -0.20 -6.25 5.82
CA ILE A 160 0.75 -5.23 5.34
C ILE A 160 0.67 -5.21 3.80
N PRO A 161 0.04 -4.19 3.19
CA PRO A 161 -0.03 -4.08 1.74
C PRO A 161 1.37 -3.91 1.12
N SER A 162 1.71 -4.73 0.12
CA SER A 162 3.03 -4.68 -0.55
C SER A 162 3.35 -3.33 -1.21
N LYS A 163 2.31 -2.58 -1.58
CA LYS A 163 2.42 -1.22 -2.14
C LYS A 163 3.19 -0.24 -1.24
N ILE A 164 3.15 -0.44 0.07
CA ILE A 164 3.94 0.35 1.03
C ILE A 164 5.41 0.34 0.61
N PHE A 165 5.95 -0.84 0.36
CA PHE A 165 7.37 -1.01 0.07
C PHE A 165 7.73 -0.53 -1.34
N GLU A 166 6.88 -0.77 -2.34
CA GLU A 166 7.10 -0.35 -3.73
C GLU A 166 7.10 1.18 -3.85
N ASN A 167 6.14 1.85 -3.23
CA ASN A 167 6.06 3.31 -3.26
C ASN A 167 7.15 3.97 -2.41
N ALA A 168 7.48 3.40 -1.25
CA ALA A 168 8.63 3.84 -0.46
C ALA A 168 9.94 3.67 -1.23
N GLY A 169 10.11 2.56 -1.98
CA GLY A 169 11.25 2.35 -2.88
C GLY A 169 11.38 3.42 -3.96
N MET A 170 10.26 3.95 -4.44
CA MET A 170 10.21 5.07 -5.39
C MET A 170 10.35 6.46 -4.73
N GLY A 171 10.38 6.53 -3.40
CA GLY A 171 10.45 7.78 -2.65
C GLY A 171 9.17 8.60 -2.70
N ILE A 172 8.00 7.96 -2.91
CA ILE A 172 6.70 8.63 -2.97
C ILE A 172 6.03 8.57 -1.60
N PRO A 173 5.74 9.71 -0.94
CA PRO A 173 5.06 9.77 0.34
C PRO A 173 3.69 9.06 0.31
N ILE A 174 3.35 8.38 1.41
CA ILE A 174 2.19 7.50 1.49
C ILE A 174 1.08 8.15 2.30
N LEU A 175 -0.12 8.22 1.73
CA LEU A 175 -1.35 8.52 2.44
C LEU A 175 -2.13 7.21 2.62
N MET A 176 -2.31 6.77 3.86
CA MET A 176 -2.80 5.41 4.11
C MET A 176 -4.03 5.36 5.02
N GLY A 177 -5.11 4.75 4.51
CA GLY A 177 -6.31 4.39 5.27
C GLY A 177 -6.30 2.90 5.62
N VAL A 178 -5.35 2.48 6.48
CA VAL A 178 -5.24 1.12 7.00
C VAL A 178 -4.76 1.20 8.44
N GLU A 179 -5.38 0.45 9.33
CA GLU A 179 -4.99 0.37 10.75
C GLU A 179 -4.07 -0.82 11.03
N GLY A 180 -3.59 -0.93 12.28
CA GLY A 180 -2.77 -2.04 12.74
C GLY A 180 -1.32 -1.97 12.25
N GLU A 181 -0.70 -3.13 12.02
CA GLU A 181 0.75 -3.25 11.79
C GLU A 181 1.26 -2.43 10.58
N ALA A 182 0.43 -2.24 9.56
CA ALA A 182 0.77 -1.38 8.43
C ALA A 182 0.91 0.10 8.86
N LYS A 183 0.01 0.59 9.71
CA LYS A 183 0.06 1.95 10.29
C LYS A 183 1.30 2.13 11.16
N ASP A 184 1.64 1.11 11.96
CA ASP A 184 2.83 1.15 12.82
C ASP A 184 4.10 1.30 11.98
N ILE A 185 4.22 0.59 10.87
CA ILE A 185 5.35 0.70 9.94
C ILE A 185 5.45 2.11 9.36
N ILE A 186 4.35 2.66 8.80
CA ILE A 186 4.38 4.01 8.22
C ILE A 186 4.77 5.04 9.27
N SER A 187 4.23 4.94 10.48
CA SER A 187 4.51 5.86 11.58
C SER A 187 5.95 5.75 12.08
N GLN A 188 6.46 4.53 12.24
CA GLN A 188 7.83 4.25 12.70
C GLN A 188 8.88 4.87 11.77
N TYR A 189 8.68 4.74 10.47
CA TYR A 189 9.62 5.28 9.47
C TYR A 189 9.33 6.72 9.06
N GLY A 190 8.17 7.26 9.43
CA GLY A 190 7.74 8.57 8.96
C GLY A 190 7.55 8.62 7.45
N ALA A 191 7.16 7.51 6.81
CA ALA A 191 7.08 7.38 5.35
C ALA A 191 5.79 7.96 4.75
N GLY A 192 4.94 8.56 5.58
CA GLY A 192 3.66 9.12 5.16
C GLY A 192 2.77 9.45 6.36
N LEU A 193 1.51 9.74 6.06
CA LEU A 193 0.47 9.97 7.07
C LEU A 193 -0.64 8.93 6.95
N CYS A 194 -1.19 8.54 8.10
CA CYS A 194 -2.30 7.60 8.16
C CYS A 194 -3.59 8.34 8.55
N PHE A 195 -4.68 8.04 7.85
CA PHE A 195 -6.02 8.51 8.19
C PHE A 195 -6.91 7.35 8.64
N GLU A 196 -7.94 7.64 9.41
CA GLU A 196 -8.93 6.65 9.80
C GLU A 196 -9.70 6.15 8.56
N PRO A 197 -9.71 4.83 8.27
CA PRO A 197 -10.42 4.31 7.12
C PRO A 197 -11.89 4.77 7.07
N GLU A 198 -12.34 5.15 5.87
CA GLU A 198 -13.71 5.62 5.61
C GLU A 198 -14.10 6.95 6.30
N ASN A 199 -13.13 7.68 6.88
CA ASN A 199 -13.32 9.01 7.46
C ASN A 199 -12.81 10.10 6.51
N PHE A 200 -13.73 10.84 5.88
CA PHE A 200 -13.39 11.89 4.91
C PHE A 200 -12.65 13.07 5.54
N ASP A 201 -13.05 13.52 6.71
CA ASP A 201 -12.48 14.71 7.33
C ASP A 201 -11.03 14.46 7.74
N ASP A 202 -10.74 13.27 8.29
CA ASP A 202 -9.37 12.86 8.60
C ASP A 202 -8.55 12.63 7.32
N PHE A 203 -9.14 12.01 6.28
CA PHE A 203 -8.50 11.89 4.96
C PHE A 203 -8.08 13.25 4.41
N LYS A 204 -8.99 14.23 4.38
CA LYS A 204 -8.72 15.59 3.91
C LYS A 204 -7.63 16.27 4.74
N GLN A 205 -7.72 16.19 6.07
CA GLN A 205 -6.75 16.78 6.98
C GLN A 205 -5.35 16.19 6.75
N LYS A 206 -5.24 14.86 6.66
CA LYS A 206 -3.95 14.17 6.45
C LYS A 206 -3.39 14.44 5.05
N LEU A 207 -4.23 14.48 4.00
CA LEU A 207 -3.80 14.85 2.66
C LEU A 207 -3.23 16.27 2.63
N THR A 208 -3.93 17.23 3.20
CA THR A 208 -3.46 18.62 3.27
C THR A 208 -2.13 18.72 4.02
N ALA A 209 -2.02 18.09 5.20
CA ALA A 209 -0.81 18.09 5.99
C ALA A 209 0.37 17.40 5.27
N LEU A 210 0.10 16.33 4.50
CA LEU A 210 1.13 15.62 3.74
C LEU A 210 1.67 16.45 2.58
N LEU A 211 0.87 17.32 1.99
CA LEU A 211 1.26 18.19 0.88
C LEU A 211 2.04 19.44 1.33
N GLU A 212 2.10 19.74 2.65
CA GLU A 212 2.94 20.80 3.19
C GLU A 212 4.42 20.50 2.91
N PRO A 213 5.21 21.44 2.36
CA PRO A 213 6.56 21.17 1.88
C PRO A 213 7.49 20.51 2.91
N ALA A 214 7.45 20.94 4.16
CA ALA A 214 8.27 20.38 5.25
C ALA A 214 7.86 18.94 5.58
N THR A 215 6.56 18.65 5.68
CA THR A 215 6.01 17.31 5.93
C THR A 215 6.32 16.39 4.76
N TYR A 216 6.14 16.88 3.54
CA TYR A 216 6.41 16.13 2.32
C TYR A 216 7.88 15.69 2.23
N ALA A 217 8.82 16.62 2.46
CA ALA A 217 10.25 16.34 2.45
C ALA A 217 10.63 15.30 3.51
N LYS A 218 10.09 15.43 4.73
CA LYS A 218 10.30 14.46 5.82
C LYS A 218 9.77 13.08 5.45
N CYS A 219 8.58 13.00 4.85
CA CYS A 219 8.00 11.72 4.44
C CYS A 219 8.79 11.06 3.30
N LYS A 220 9.35 11.82 2.36
CA LYS A 220 10.27 11.28 1.34
C LYS A 220 11.51 10.63 1.96
N GLU A 221 12.09 11.26 2.95
CA GLU A 221 13.25 10.69 3.66
C GLU A 221 12.82 9.43 4.43
N GLY A 222 11.66 9.44 5.09
CA GLY A 222 11.07 8.27 5.73
C GLY A 222 10.86 7.10 4.75
N CYS A 223 10.41 7.38 3.53
CA CYS A 223 10.29 6.37 2.47
C CYS A 223 11.64 5.73 2.13
N ARG A 224 12.73 6.53 2.04
CA ARG A 224 14.07 6.02 1.78
C ARG A 224 14.50 5.05 2.89
N HIS A 225 14.40 5.47 4.14
CA HIS A 225 14.73 4.61 5.29
C HIS A 225 13.90 3.33 5.33
N LEU A 226 12.60 3.41 5.04
CA LEU A 226 11.73 2.25 4.96
C LEU A 226 12.20 1.28 3.87
N ALA A 227 12.48 1.78 2.67
CA ALA A 227 12.92 0.95 1.55
C ALA A 227 14.28 0.27 1.82
N ASP A 228 15.20 0.93 2.52
CA ASP A 228 16.50 0.37 2.89
C ASP A 228 16.35 -0.79 3.87
N ASN A 229 15.47 -0.65 4.87
CA ASN A 229 15.23 -1.69 5.87
C ASN A 229 14.40 -2.87 5.35
N PHE A 230 13.60 -2.65 4.29
CA PHE A 230 12.77 -3.68 3.67
C PHE A 230 13.26 -4.05 2.26
N ASP A 231 14.56 -4.01 2.00
CA ASP A 231 15.12 -4.53 0.75
C ASP A 231 14.89 -6.04 0.66
N ARG A 232 14.26 -6.47 -0.42
CA ARG A 232 13.94 -7.89 -0.66
C ARG A 232 15.17 -8.79 -0.65
N LYS A 233 16.34 -8.29 -1.08
CA LYS A 233 17.59 -9.05 -1.01
C LYS A 233 17.99 -9.38 0.43
N LEU A 234 17.89 -8.38 1.33
CA LEU A 234 18.16 -8.57 2.75
C LEU A 234 17.17 -9.57 3.37
N LEU A 235 15.89 -9.42 3.06
CA LEU A 235 14.84 -10.30 3.58
C LEU A 235 14.97 -11.74 3.04
N ALA A 236 15.38 -11.90 1.78
CA ALA A 236 15.67 -13.21 1.20
C ALA A 236 16.88 -13.89 1.89
N ALA A 237 17.93 -13.14 2.22
CA ALA A 237 19.06 -13.67 2.98
C ALA A 237 18.64 -14.12 4.39
N ASN A 238 17.75 -13.37 5.04
CA ASN A 238 17.18 -13.76 6.34
C ASN A 238 16.31 -15.04 6.21
N MET A 239 15.53 -15.16 5.14
CA MET A 239 14.75 -16.36 4.85
C MET A 239 15.66 -17.58 4.64
N LEU A 240 16.77 -17.42 3.92
CA LEU A 240 17.74 -18.49 3.71
C LEU A 240 18.31 -19.01 5.05
N LYS A 241 18.69 -18.11 5.97
CA LYS A 241 19.16 -18.51 7.31
C LYS A 241 18.10 -19.33 8.07
N VAL A 242 16.82 -18.97 7.95
CA VAL A 242 15.72 -19.73 8.59
C VAL A 242 15.62 -21.13 7.98
N ILE A 243 15.73 -21.27 6.65
CA ILE A 243 15.70 -22.56 5.95
C ILE A 243 16.90 -23.43 6.38
N GLU A 244 18.09 -22.86 6.45
CA GLU A 244 19.32 -23.57 6.87
C GLU A 244 19.22 -24.04 8.33
N SER A 245 18.64 -23.23 9.22
CA SER A 245 18.43 -23.61 10.62
C SER A 245 17.35 -24.69 10.82
N ALA A 246 16.59 -25.00 9.79
CA ALA A 246 15.54 -26.02 9.81
C ALA A 246 16.01 -27.39 9.26
N LYS A 247 17.25 -27.50 8.81
CA LYS A 247 17.84 -28.77 8.42
C LYS A 247 18.20 -29.58 9.68
#